data_dde9f2c8371689fe182a80d4318a03f8
#
_entry.id   dde9f2c8371689fe182a80d4318a03f8
#
_cell.length_a   1.000
_cell.length_b   1.000
_cell.length_c   1.000
_cell.angle_alpha   90.00
_cell.angle_beta   90.00
_cell.angle_gamma   90.00
#
_symmetry.space_group_name_H-M   'P 1'
#
loop_
_entity.id
_entity.type
_entity.pdbx_description
1 polymer ?
#
loop_
_entity_poly.entity_id
_entity_poly.type
_entity_poly.pdbx_seq_one_letter_code
_entity_poly.pdbx_strand_id
1 'polypeptide(L)'
;MRLWRLSVPRRLLLVAAPLASALVGAALVVLLMKGAFGGGERDPEVVVAPTATPTAWATAIPVPPSEAPPARLLIPAIEVDAPLESKAVGEDGVMPMPSGPEVVAVYDMSVYHPGEEHRVGFGGNAILTGHVDYIRYGPAVFWDLSELKPGDEVRVLLDDGTVYHYAVVWNERWSVGEIPWERVFEVNGHDAVTLVTCAGSWDGQEYSDRRAVRAERAYGPFPSEAG
;
A
#
# COMPACT_ATOMS: atom_id res chain seq x y z
N MET A 1 -24.26 3.30 -8.45
CA MET A 1 -22.90 3.43 -7.89
C MET A 1 -22.89 2.69 -6.56
N ARG A 2 -22.27 1.52 -6.48
CA ARG A 2 -22.25 0.74 -5.23
C ARG A 2 -21.13 1.28 -4.35
N LEU A 3 -21.47 1.56 -3.10
CA LEU A 3 -20.54 1.94 -2.04
C LEU A 3 -19.52 0.81 -1.83
N TRP A 4 -18.26 1.14 -1.61
CA TRP A 4 -17.23 0.15 -1.29
C TRP A 4 -17.55 -0.45 0.09
N ARG A 5 -17.81 -1.75 0.14
CA ARG A 5 -17.93 -2.48 1.40
C ARG A 5 -16.63 -3.23 1.66
N LEU A 6 -16.03 -2.95 2.79
CA LEU A 6 -14.90 -3.70 3.31
C LEU A 6 -15.43 -5.01 3.89
N SER A 7 -15.19 -6.12 3.19
CA SER A 7 -15.54 -7.45 3.68
C SER A 7 -14.39 -8.02 4.50
N VAL A 8 -14.09 -7.42 5.65
CA VAL A 8 -13.19 -8.04 6.62
C VAL A 8 -14.02 -9.01 7.47
N PRO A 9 -13.73 -10.32 7.46
CA PRO A 9 -14.42 -11.24 8.34
C PRO A 9 -14.09 -10.90 9.79
N ARG A 10 -15.07 -10.49 10.58
CA ARG A 10 -14.95 -10.41 12.04
C ARG A 10 -14.49 -11.78 12.52
N ARG A 11 -13.22 -11.92 12.86
CA ARG A 11 -12.71 -13.12 13.53
C ARG A 11 -13.37 -13.21 14.89
N LEU A 12 -14.37 -14.09 15.01
CA LEU A 12 -14.84 -14.60 16.29
C LEU A 12 -13.64 -15.27 16.97
N LEU A 13 -13.15 -14.70 18.06
CA LEU A 13 -12.16 -15.31 18.94
C LEU A 13 -12.78 -16.55 19.59
N LEU A 14 -12.72 -17.69 18.90
CA LEU A 14 -12.89 -18.99 19.53
C LEU A 14 -11.56 -19.40 20.12
N VAL A 15 -11.45 -19.22 21.45
CA VAL A 15 -10.42 -19.82 22.27
C VAL A 15 -10.64 -21.33 22.23
N ALA A 16 -9.82 -22.04 21.46
CA ALA A 16 -9.73 -23.50 21.52
C ALA A 16 -8.44 -23.88 22.26
N ALA A 17 -8.63 -24.54 23.40
CA ALA A 17 -7.57 -25.09 24.21
C ALA A 17 -6.82 -26.23 23.50
N PRO A 18 -5.56 -26.53 23.88
CA PRO A 18 -4.74 -27.51 23.20
C PRO A 18 -5.09 -28.93 23.66
N LEU A 19 -5.24 -29.85 22.74
CA LEU A 19 -5.14 -31.27 22.99
C LEU A 19 -3.85 -31.79 22.37
N ALA A 20 -2.95 -32.18 23.26
CA ALA A 20 -1.74 -32.92 22.97
C ALA A 20 -2.10 -34.37 22.56
N SER A 21 -1.44 -34.89 21.54
CA SER A 21 -1.16 -36.31 21.45
C SER A 21 0.03 -36.61 20.55
N ALA A 22 0.89 -37.37 21.10
CA ALA A 22 2.19 -37.82 20.66
C ALA A 22 2.12 -39.03 19.71
N LEU A 23 3.29 -39.32 19.17
CA LEU A 23 3.95 -40.60 18.85
C LEU A 23 4.16 -40.91 17.36
N VAL A 24 5.43 -40.89 17.01
CA VAL A 24 6.35 -42.02 16.67
C VAL A 24 6.27 -42.55 15.23
N GLY A 25 7.44 -42.60 14.61
CA GLY A 25 7.69 -43.46 13.44
C GLY A 25 8.95 -43.09 12.66
N ALA A 26 10.06 -43.65 13.10
CA ALA A 26 11.34 -43.61 12.40
C ALA A 26 11.32 -44.51 11.15
N ALA A 27 12.08 -44.16 10.13
CA ALA A 27 12.88 -45.13 9.37
C ALA A 27 13.92 -44.42 8.46
N LEU A 28 15.13 -44.71 8.79
CA LEU A 28 16.39 -44.50 8.11
C LEU A 28 16.45 -45.34 6.84
N VAL A 29 16.78 -44.72 5.68
CA VAL A 29 17.43 -45.44 4.56
C VAL A 29 18.59 -44.60 4.04
N VAL A 30 19.78 -45.02 4.45
CA VAL A 30 21.05 -44.65 3.82
C VAL A 30 21.29 -45.62 2.68
N LEU A 31 21.49 -45.14 1.48
CA LEU A 31 22.12 -45.91 0.43
C LEU A 31 23.22 -45.10 -0.26
N LEU A 32 24.43 -45.51 0.01
CA LEU A 32 25.67 -45.08 -0.66
C LEU A 32 25.65 -45.53 -2.12
N MET A 33 25.83 -44.61 -3.06
CA MET A 33 26.43 -44.95 -4.34
C MET A 33 27.58 -43.98 -4.61
N LYS A 34 28.80 -44.52 -4.46
CA LYS A 34 30.00 -43.92 -5.04
C LYS A 34 30.04 -44.23 -6.51
N GLY A 35 30.23 -43.19 -7.32
CA GLY A 35 30.53 -43.31 -8.72
C GLY A 35 31.27 -42.07 -9.19
N ALA A 36 32.54 -42.21 -9.38
CA ALA A 36 33.45 -41.17 -9.91
C ALA A 36 33.16 -40.89 -11.37
N PHE A 37 32.97 -39.60 -11.70
CA PHE A 37 33.38 -39.06 -13.03
C PHE A 37 33.87 -37.64 -12.80
N GLY A 38 35.17 -37.46 -13.06
CA GLY A 38 35.79 -36.16 -13.14
C GLY A 38 35.34 -35.47 -14.43
N GLY A 39 34.79 -34.29 -14.30
CA GLY A 39 34.52 -33.33 -15.36
C GLY A 39 34.64 -31.96 -14.73
N GLY A 40 35.65 -31.22 -15.11
CA GLY A 40 35.87 -29.86 -14.65
C GLY A 40 34.72 -28.98 -15.15
N GLU A 41 33.74 -28.78 -14.31
CA GLU A 41 32.72 -27.75 -14.49
C GLU A 41 33.32 -26.44 -13.98
N ARG A 42 33.51 -25.52 -14.92
CA ARG A 42 33.79 -24.13 -14.55
C ARG A 42 32.59 -23.62 -13.84
N ASP A 43 32.71 -23.27 -12.58
CA ASP A 43 31.69 -22.54 -11.85
C ASP A 43 31.26 -21.33 -12.70
N PRO A 44 29.94 -21.13 -12.94
CA PRO A 44 29.49 -19.89 -13.56
C PRO A 44 29.89 -18.77 -12.60
N GLU A 45 30.72 -17.87 -13.11
CA GLU A 45 31.06 -16.62 -12.43
C GLU A 45 29.75 -15.93 -12.09
N VAL A 46 29.36 -15.96 -10.80
CA VAL A 46 28.23 -15.21 -10.29
C VAL A 46 28.58 -13.75 -10.46
N VAL A 47 28.14 -13.17 -11.58
CA VAL A 47 28.12 -11.72 -11.74
C VAL A 47 27.14 -11.20 -10.71
N VAL A 48 27.66 -10.91 -9.52
CA VAL A 48 26.92 -10.15 -8.51
C VAL A 48 26.70 -8.79 -9.13
N ALA A 49 25.48 -8.57 -9.64
CA ALA A 49 25.05 -7.24 -10.02
C ALA A 49 25.35 -6.33 -8.81
N PRO A 50 25.95 -5.14 -9.02
CA PRO A 50 26.20 -4.23 -7.92
C PRO A 50 24.85 -4.00 -7.23
N THR A 51 24.72 -4.50 -6.01
CA THR A 51 23.64 -4.14 -5.11
C THR A 51 23.69 -2.63 -5.04
N ALA A 52 22.74 -1.95 -5.64
CA ALA A 52 22.61 -0.51 -5.50
C ALA A 52 22.57 -0.26 -3.99
N THR A 53 23.67 0.23 -3.45
CA THR A 53 23.75 0.70 -2.07
C THR A 53 22.62 1.72 -1.96
N PRO A 54 21.61 1.53 -1.08
CA PRO A 54 20.59 2.54 -0.91
C PRO A 54 21.35 3.82 -0.57
N THR A 55 21.25 4.81 -1.44
CA THR A 55 21.80 6.14 -1.21
C THR A 55 21.31 6.54 0.18
N ALA A 56 22.27 6.71 1.11
CA ALA A 56 21.94 7.06 2.48
C ALA A 56 21.08 8.32 2.41
N TRP A 57 19.80 8.18 2.72
CA TRP A 57 18.87 9.30 2.82
C TRP A 57 19.50 10.28 3.79
N ALA A 58 19.93 11.44 3.29
CA ALA A 58 20.50 12.48 4.12
C ALA A 58 19.57 12.68 5.32
N THR A 59 20.13 12.85 6.51
CA THR A 59 19.44 12.97 7.79
C THR A 59 18.50 14.19 7.73
N ALA A 60 17.37 14.05 7.08
CA ALA A 60 16.34 15.06 7.08
C ALA A 60 15.76 15.13 8.50
N ILE A 61 15.58 16.33 9.00
CA ILE A 61 14.95 16.57 10.32
C ILE A 61 13.53 16.04 10.22
N PRO A 62 13.10 15.08 11.07
CA PRO A 62 11.73 14.60 11.05
C PRO A 62 10.75 15.77 11.25
N VAL A 63 9.84 15.96 10.32
CA VAL A 63 8.72 16.89 10.49
C VAL A 63 7.80 16.29 11.55
N PRO A 64 7.53 16.99 12.66
CA PRO A 64 6.67 16.48 13.72
C PRO A 64 5.24 16.29 13.22
N PRO A 65 4.44 15.43 13.87
CA PRO A 65 3.01 15.30 13.56
C PRO A 65 2.29 16.64 13.69
N SER A 66 1.41 16.95 12.73
CA SER A 66 0.53 18.12 12.77
C SER A 66 -0.93 17.67 12.80
N GLU A 67 -1.74 18.33 13.63
CA GLU A 67 -3.19 18.10 13.73
C GLU A 67 -3.97 18.80 12.60
N ALA A 68 -3.30 19.57 11.73
CA ALA A 68 -3.95 20.22 10.60
C ALA A 68 -4.50 19.18 9.61
N PRO A 69 -5.68 19.40 9.03
CA PRO A 69 -6.27 18.45 8.10
C PRO A 69 -5.46 18.38 6.80
N PRO A 70 -5.40 17.19 6.15
CA PRO A 70 -4.83 17.05 4.82
C PRO A 70 -5.62 17.87 3.79
N ALA A 71 -4.90 18.66 2.97
CA ALA A 71 -5.49 19.59 1.99
C ALA A 71 -5.27 19.16 0.55
N ARG A 72 -4.07 18.67 0.20
CA ARG A 72 -3.72 18.32 -1.18
C ARG A 72 -2.83 17.09 -1.25
N LEU A 73 -3.03 16.31 -2.32
CA LEU A 73 -2.18 15.20 -2.72
C LEU A 73 -1.43 15.57 -4.01
N LEU A 74 -0.11 15.42 -4.01
CA LEU A 74 0.73 15.57 -5.21
C LEU A 74 1.48 14.28 -5.48
N ILE A 75 1.47 13.83 -6.76
CA ILE A 75 2.24 12.68 -7.23
C ILE A 75 2.86 13.06 -8.58
N PRO A 76 4.09 13.63 -8.57
CA PRO A 76 4.69 14.21 -9.77
C PRO A 76 4.86 13.20 -10.92
N ALA A 77 5.16 11.94 -10.62
CA ALA A 77 5.40 10.91 -11.63
C ALA A 77 4.19 10.63 -12.54
N ILE A 78 2.98 10.95 -12.09
CA ILE A 78 1.71 10.77 -12.83
C ILE A 78 0.88 12.07 -12.89
N GLU A 79 1.54 13.22 -12.71
CA GLU A 79 0.95 14.55 -12.83
C GLU A 79 -0.29 14.80 -11.95
N VAL A 80 -0.42 14.09 -10.82
CA VAL A 80 -1.52 14.30 -9.87
C VAL A 80 -1.23 15.52 -8.99
N ASP A 81 -2.20 16.46 -8.97
CA ASP A 81 -2.29 17.59 -8.05
C ASP A 81 -3.77 17.79 -7.68
N ALA A 82 -4.22 17.13 -6.61
CA ALA A 82 -5.62 16.97 -6.27
C ALA A 82 -5.96 17.47 -4.87
N PRO A 83 -7.12 18.11 -4.69
CA PRO A 83 -7.63 18.42 -3.37
C PRO A 83 -7.99 17.15 -2.60
N LEU A 84 -7.76 17.17 -1.29
CA LEU A 84 -8.17 16.13 -0.38
C LEU A 84 -9.47 16.50 0.32
N GLU A 85 -10.37 15.53 0.46
CA GLU A 85 -11.57 15.65 1.30
C GLU A 85 -11.57 14.57 2.37
N SER A 86 -11.88 14.94 3.61
CA SER A 86 -12.00 13.97 4.70
C SER A 86 -13.36 13.28 4.68
N LYS A 87 -13.35 11.96 4.83
CA LYS A 87 -14.56 11.13 4.95
C LYS A 87 -14.40 10.14 6.10
N ALA A 88 -15.47 9.88 6.84
CA ALA A 88 -15.47 8.87 7.90
C ALA A 88 -15.95 7.52 7.38
N VAL A 89 -15.36 6.44 7.92
CA VAL A 89 -15.82 5.06 7.74
C VAL A 89 -16.55 4.63 8.99
N GLY A 90 -17.82 4.27 8.85
CA GLY A 90 -18.65 3.80 9.95
C GLY A 90 -18.39 2.34 10.34
N GLU A 91 -19.09 1.85 11.39
CA GLU A 91 -18.97 0.46 11.85
C GLU A 91 -19.34 -0.59 10.78
N ASP A 92 -20.10 -0.19 9.78
CA ASP A 92 -20.50 -1.04 8.65
C ASP A 92 -19.38 -1.24 7.61
N GLY A 93 -18.24 -0.55 7.78
CA GLY A 93 -17.10 -0.61 6.89
C GLY A 93 -17.36 -0.02 5.49
N VAL A 94 -18.37 0.82 5.34
CA VAL A 94 -18.62 1.49 4.07
C VAL A 94 -17.71 2.68 3.92
N MET A 95 -16.92 2.69 2.85
CA MET A 95 -16.08 3.82 2.43
C MET A 95 -16.87 4.69 1.44
N PRO A 96 -17.29 5.91 1.83
CA PRO A 96 -17.99 6.82 0.92
C PRO A 96 -17.08 7.21 -0.24
N MET A 97 -17.61 7.21 -1.48
CA MET A 97 -16.83 7.57 -2.67
C MET A 97 -16.38 9.04 -2.64
N PRO A 98 -15.25 9.39 -3.30
CA PRO A 98 -14.88 10.78 -3.54
C PRO A 98 -16.00 11.55 -4.25
N SER A 99 -16.12 12.84 -3.97
CA SER A 99 -17.21 13.68 -4.45
C SER A 99 -17.15 14.00 -5.96
N GLY A 100 -15.99 13.80 -6.59
CA GLY A 100 -15.78 14.10 -8.00
C GLY A 100 -14.55 13.45 -8.61
N PRO A 101 -14.36 13.60 -9.94
CA PRO A 101 -13.30 12.92 -10.68
C PRO A 101 -11.88 13.37 -10.30
N GLU A 102 -11.72 14.60 -9.85
CA GLU A 102 -10.41 15.20 -9.52
C GLU A 102 -10.15 15.28 -8.02
N VAL A 103 -11.04 14.72 -7.20
CA VAL A 103 -10.94 14.76 -5.73
C VAL A 103 -10.48 13.43 -5.19
N VAL A 104 -9.62 13.48 -4.18
CA VAL A 104 -9.17 12.29 -3.44
C VAL A 104 -9.76 12.33 -2.02
N ALA A 105 -10.39 11.24 -1.60
CA ALA A 105 -10.88 11.10 -0.23
C ALA A 105 -9.78 10.52 0.66
N VAL A 106 -9.55 11.14 1.83
CA VAL A 106 -8.78 10.59 2.93
C VAL A 106 -9.74 10.14 4.04
N TYR A 107 -9.56 8.93 4.56
CA TYR A 107 -10.54 8.33 5.47
C TYR A 107 -10.14 8.41 6.93
N ASP A 108 -11.08 8.88 7.74
CA ASP A 108 -11.07 8.65 9.19
C ASP A 108 -11.58 7.22 9.44
N MET A 109 -10.67 6.36 9.89
CA MET A 109 -10.91 4.94 10.16
C MET A 109 -11.16 4.67 11.66
N SER A 110 -11.19 5.69 12.52
CA SER A 110 -11.20 5.56 13.98
C SER A 110 -12.38 4.75 14.53
N VAL A 111 -13.52 4.76 13.83
CA VAL A 111 -14.71 3.96 14.19
C VAL A 111 -14.59 2.52 13.69
N TYR A 112 -14.05 2.32 12.49
CA TYR A 112 -13.96 1.01 11.85
C TYR A 112 -12.76 0.19 12.34
N HIS A 113 -11.62 0.83 12.58
CA HIS A 113 -10.38 0.27 13.14
C HIS A 113 -9.99 0.99 14.44
N PRO A 114 -10.76 0.82 15.52
CA PRO A 114 -10.48 1.52 16.77
C PRO A 114 -9.13 1.07 17.36
N GLY A 115 -8.31 2.07 17.72
CA GLY A 115 -6.99 1.84 18.30
C GLY A 115 -5.85 1.70 17.29
N GLU A 116 -6.14 1.75 15.99
CA GLU A 116 -5.14 1.83 14.94
C GLU A 116 -4.98 3.29 14.46
N GLU A 117 -3.75 3.66 14.09
CA GLU A 117 -3.48 5.01 13.60
C GLU A 117 -3.58 5.05 12.06
N HIS A 118 -4.52 5.85 11.57
CA HIS A 118 -4.77 6.02 10.13
C HIS A 118 -4.68 7.49 9.68
N ARG A 119 -4.07 8.35 10.48
CA ARG A 119 -3.84 9.75 10.13
C ARG A 119 -2.49 9.96 9.47
N VAL A 120 -2.46 10.89 8.53
CA VAL A 120 -1.23 11.31 7.84
C VAL A 120 -0.23 11.91 8.84
N GLY A 121 1.00 11.43 8.84
CA GLY A 121 2.08 11.98 9.67
C GLY A 121 2.14 11.46 11.10
N PHE A 122 1.27 10.54 11.52
CA PHE A 122 1.18 10.02 12.90
C PHE A 122 1.78 8.61 13.09
N GLY A 123 2.52 8.10 12.10
CA GLY A 123 3.20 6.81 12.22
C GLY A 123 2.30 5.60 11.95
N GLY A 124 1.15 5.83 11.33
CA GLY A 124 0.20 4.81 10.91
C GLY A 124 0.08 4.69 9.40
N ASN A 125 -1.10 4.30 8.90
CA ASN A 125 -1.36 4.14 7.48
C ASN A 125 -2.63 4.90 7.07
N ALA A 126 -2.49 6.08 6.50
CA ALA A 126 -3.62 6.84 6.00
C ALA A 126 -4.13 6.25 4.68
N ILE A 127 -5.44 6.02 4.60
CA ILE A 127 -6.07 5.42 3.42
C ILE A 127 -6.69 6.53 2.57
N LEU A 128 -6.28 6.56 1.30
CA LEU A 128 -6.75 7.54 0.32
C LEU A 128 -7.38 6.83 -0.88
N THR A 129 -8.54 7.31 -1.34
CA THR A 129 -9.14 6.78 -2.56
C THR A 129 -9.41 7.87 -3.58
N GLY A 130 -9.29 7.50 -4.86
CA GLY A 130 -9.62 8.33 -6.00
C GLY A 130 -10.29 7.51 -7.10
N HIS A 131 -11.02 8.16 -7.98
CA HIS A 131 -11.61 7.51 -9.14
C HIS A 131 -10.54 7.17 -10.18
N VAL A 132 -10.64 6.00 -10.83
CA VAL A 132 -9.85 5.65 -12.00
C VAL A 132 -10.41 6.36 -13.23
N ASP A 133 -11.73 6.37 -13.38
CA ASP A 133 -12.47 7.13 -14.39
C ASP A 133 -13.78 7.65 -13.80
N TYR A 134 -14.45 8.50 -14.55
CA TYR A 134 -15.72 9.07 -14.12
C TYR A 134 -16.68 9.22 -15.30
N ILE A 135 -17.95 8.88 -15.09
CA ILE A 135 -18.99 8.90 -16.13
C ILE A 135 -19.05 10.26 -16.81
N ARG A 136 -18.96 10.27 -18.15
CA ARG A 136 -18.98 11.46 -19.01
C ARG A 136 -17.79 12.41 -18.83
N TYR A 137 -16.84 12.07 -17.99
CA TYR A 137 -15.61 12.83 -17.76
C TYR A 137 -14.42 12.13 -18.44
N GLY A 138 -14.32 10.82 -18.32
CA GLY A 138 -13.21 9.99 -18.81
C GLY A 138 -12.20 9.70 -17.71
N PRO A 139 -10.89 9.67 -18.02
CA PRO A 139 -9.83 9.47 -17.03
C PRO A 139 -9.99 10.41 -15.84
N ALA A 140 -9.85 9.87 -14.61
CA ALA A 140 -9.99 10.61 -13.37
C ALA A 140 -8.65 10.64 -12.61
N VAL A 141 -8.64 11.18 -11.39
CA VAL A 141 -7.43 11.50 -10.63
C VAL A 141 -6.44 10.32 -10.46
N PHE A 142 -6.93 9.08 -10.43
CA PHE A 142 -6.09 7.88 -10.28
C PHE A 142 -6.04 6.99 -11.54
N TRP A 143 -6.28 7.60 -12.72
CA TRP A 143 -6.20 6.88 -14.00
C TRP A 143 -4.83 6.20 -14.19
N ASP A 144 -3.76 6.95 -13.98
CA ASP A 144 -2.38 6.49 -14.19
C ASP A 144 -1.71 5.91 -12.94
N LEU A 145 -2.49 5.61 -11.87
CA LEU A 145 -1.95 5.04 -10.63
C LEU A 145 -1.16 3.74 -10.87
N SER A 146 -1.45 3.03 -11.98
CA SER A 146 -0.75 1.82 -12.37
C SER A 146 0.71 2.03 -12.78
N GLU A 147 1.08 3.24 -13.16
CA GLU A 147 2.42 3.58 -13.66
C GLU A 147 3.43 3.82 -12.55
N LEU A 148 2.95 4.03 -11.31
CA LEU A 148 3.80 4.28 -10.16
C LEU A 148 4.71 3.08 -9.86
N LYS A 149 5.98 3.39 -9.57
CA LYS A 149 7.04 2.44 -9.28
C LYS A 149 7.61 2.68 -7.88
N PRO A 150 8.21 1.66 -7.25
CA PRO A 150 8.96 1.86 -6.03
C PRO A 150 9.99 2.99 -6.17
N GLY A 151 9.97 3.92 -5.21
CA GLY A 151 10.80 5.13 -5.20
C GLY A 151 10.11 6.39 -5.73
N ASP A 152 8.98 6.28 -6.43
CA ASP A 152 8.22 7.47 -6.85
C ASP A 152 7.67 8.23 -5.64
N GLU A 153 7.67 9.56 -5.77
CA GLU A 153 7.27 10.45 -4.70
C GLU A 153 5.76 10.61 -4.60
N VAL A 154 5.26 10.59 -3.37
CA VAL A 154 3.90 10.99 -2.99
C VAL A 154 4.01 12.07 -1.91
N ARG A 155 3.38 13.23 -2.10
CA ARG A 155 3.35 14.32 -1.12
C ARG A 155 1.94 14.54 -0.61
N VAL A 156 1.81 14.72 0.69
CA VAL A 156 0.58 15.20 1.32
C VAL A 156 0.83 16.54 1.96
N LEU A 157 0.10 17.55 1.50
CA LEU A 157 0.12 18.90 2.07
C LEU A 157 -1.03 19.04 3.04
N LEU A 158 -0.77 19.63 4.20
CA LEU A 158 -1.78 19.97 5.20
C LEU A 158 -2.17 21.46 5.10
N ASP A 159 -3.31 21.81 5.67
CA ASP A 159 -3.84 23.18 5.67
C ASP A 159 -2.92 24.21 6.36
N ASP A 160 -2.05 23.78 7.26
CA ASP A 160 -1.06 24.64 7.92
C ASP A 160 0.23 24.84 7.13
N GLY A 161 0.32 24.27 5.92
CA GLY A 161 1.49 24.31 5.05
C GLY A 161 2.52 23.21 5.33
N THR A 162 2.29 22.32 6.30
CA THR A 162 3.14 21.15 6.53
C THR A 162 3.08 20.22 5.31
N VAL A 163 4.25 19.72 4.87
CA VAL A 163 4.38 18.78 3.76
C VAL A 163 4.97 17.47 4.26
N TYR A 164 4.29 16.39 4.00
CA TYR A 164 4.78 15.05 4.26
C TYR A 164 5.15 14.36 2.96
N HIS A 165 6.39 13.85 2.89
CA HIS A 165 6.94 13.16 1.74
C HIS A 165 6.94 11.65 1.99
N TYR A 166 6.47 10.89 1.02
CA TYR A 166 6.44 9.43 1.02
C TYR A 166 7.06 8.91 -0.26
N ALA A 167 7.70 7.74 -0.21
CA ALA A 167 8.18 7.01 -1.38
C ALA A 167 7.36 5.75 -1.58
N VAL A 168 6.93 5.48 -2.80
CA VAL A 168 6.22 4.25 -3.15
C VAL A 168 7.07 3.04 -2.80
N VAL A 169 6.49 2.06 -2.09
CA VAL A 169 7.16 0.81 -1.74
C VAL A 169 6.61 -0.38 -2.50
N TRP A 170 5.30 -0.39 -2.81
CA TRP A 170 4.69 -1.38 -3.68
C TRP A 170 3.46 -0.82 -4.42
N ASN A 171 3.14 -1.42 -5.57
CA ASN A 171 1.99 -1.13 -6.41
C ASN A 171 1.40 -2.47 -6.88
N GLU A 172 0.24 -2.84 -6.38
CA GLU A 172 -0.35 -4.16 -6.60
C GLU A 172 -1.83 -4.07 -7.01
N ARG A 173 -2.30 -5.09 -7.73
CA ARG A 173 -3.68 -5.21 -8.20
C ARG A 173 -4.23 -6.58 -7.86
N TRP A 174 -5.48 -6.62 -7.38
CA TRP A 174 -6.20 -7.85 -7.03
C TRP A 174 -7.63 -7.82 -7.53
N SER A 175 -8.18 -8.99 -7.83
CA SER A 175 -9.62 -9.16 -8.08
C SER A 175 -10.42 -8.80 -6.82
N VAL A 176 -11.61 -8.22 -7.00
CA VAL A 176 -12.44 -7.68 -5.89
C VAL A 176 -12.64 -8.68 -4.76
N GLY A 177 -12.80 -9.99 -5.08
CA GLY A 177 -12.99 -11.04 -4.06
C GLY A 177 -11.71 -11.52 -3.36
N GLU A 178 -10.52 -11.08 -3.81
CA GLU A 178 -9.22 -11.58 -3.36
C GLU A 178 -8.33 -10.49 -2.76
N ILE A 179 -8.88 -9.30 -2.52
CA ILE A 179 -8.11 -8.18 -1.98
C ILE A 179 -7.65 -8.52 -0.56
N PRO A 180 -6.34 -8.50 -0.30
CA PRO A 180 -5.79 -8.73 1.04
C PRO A 180 -5.95 -7.47 1.90
N TRP A 181 -7.17 -7.17 2.35
CA TRP A 181 -7.46 -5.94 3.09
C TRP A 181 -6.60 -5.76 4.33
N GLU A 182 -6.21 -6.85 5.01
CA GLU A 182 -5.28 -6.81 6.13
C GLU A 182 -3.94 -6.17 5.73
N ARG A 183 -3.44 -6.43 4.51
CA ARG A 183 -2.22 -5.82 3.98
C ARG A 183 -2.45 -4.38 3.50
N VAL A 184 -3.60 -4.10 2.90
CA VAL A 184 -3.95 -2.75 2.41
C VAL A 184 -4.04 -1.77 3.58
N PHE A 185 -4.61 -2.20 4.71
CA PHE A 185 -4.80 -1.38 5.92
C PHE A 185 -3.69 -1.55 6.98
N GLU A 186 -2.67 -2.36 6.70
CA GLU A 186 -1.62 -2.67 7.66
C GLU A 186 -1.02 -1.42 8.32
N VAL A 187 -1.02 -1.41 9.65
CA VAL A 187 -0.31 -0.46 10.50
C VAL A 187 0.87 -1.17 11.12
N ASN A 188 2.08 -0.95 10.59
CA ASN A 188 3.31 -1.67 10.96
C ASN A 188 4.33 -0.77 11.67
N GLY A 189 3.90 0.41 12.16
CA GLY A 189 4.76 1.38 12.83
C GLY A 189 5.55 2.30 11.88
N HIS A 190 5.39 2.15 10.58
CA HIS A 190 5.88 3.09 9.58
C HIS A 190 4.76 4.06 9.21
N ASP A 191 5.08 5.37 9.22
CA ASP A 191 4.17 6.39 8.70
C ASP A 191 3.99 6.17 7.19
N ALA A 192 2.78 5.87 6.77
CA ALA A 192 2.46 5.47 5.41
C ALA A 192 1.16 6.08 4.91
N VAL A 193 1.05 6.13 3.59
CA VAL A 193 -0.21 6.36 2.87
C VAL A 193 -0.46 5.21 1.91
N THR A 194 -1.70 4.76 1.83
CA THR A 194 -2.11 3.75 0.85
C THR A 194 -3.18 4.34 -0.06
N LEU A 195 -2.85 4.46 -1.35
CA LEU A 195 -3.71 4.96 -2.41
C LEU A 195 -4.50 3.80 -3.01
N VAL A 196 -5.81 3.91 -3.11
CA VAL A 196 -6.66 2.82 -3.63
C VAL A 196 -7.59 3.34 -4.72
N THR A 197 -7.71 2.57 -5.80
CA THR A 197 -8.62 2.87 -6.92
C THR A 197 -9.24 1.62 -7.53
N CYS A 198 -10.24 1.80 -8.37
CA CYS A 198 -10.77 0.73 -9.23
C CYS A 198 -9.74 0.34 -10.30
N ALA A 199 -9.79 -0.90 -10.78
CA ALA A 199 -8.93 -1.40 -11.84
C ALA A 199 -9.60 -2.55 -12.59
N GLY A 200 -8.99 -2.99 -13.70
CA GLY A 200 -9.50 -4.10 -14.50
C GLY A 200 -10.61 -3.70 -15.47
N SER A 201 -11.54 -4.60 -15.74
CA SER A 201 -12.64 -4.39 -16.66
C SER A 201 -13.92 -3.94 -15.96
N TRP A 202 -14.67 -3.04 -16.60
CA TRP A 202 -15.99 -2.62 -16.15
C TRP A 202 -17.07 -3.53 -16.72
N ASP A 203 -17.92 -4.11 -15.89
CA ASP A 203 -19.01 -5.03 -16.30
C ASP A 203 -20.39 -4.34 -16.48
N GLY A 204 -20.44 -3.02 -16.32
CA GLY A 204 -21.66 -2.22 -16.31
C GLY A 204 -22.15 -1.85 -14.92
N GLN A 205 -21.60 -2.44 -13.86
CA GLN A 205 -21.95 -2.18 -12.46
C GLN A 205 -20.73 -1.96 -11.58
N GLU A 206 -19.64 -2.72 -11.79
CA GLU A 206 -18.45 -2.70 -10.96
C GLU A 206 -17.19 -3.00 -11.78
N TYR A 207 -16.05 -2.50 -11.35
CA TYR A 207 -14.73 -2.89 -11.83
C TYR A 207 -14.33 -4.23 -11.24
N SER A 208 -13.73 -5.11 -12.09
CA SER A 208 -13.32 -6.46 -11.69
C SER A 208 -12.24 -6.47 -10.60
N ASP A 209 -11.43 -5.42 -10.52
CA ASP A 209 -10.25 -5.38 -9.68
C ASP A 209 -10.18 -4.08 -8.86
N ARG A 210 -9.28 -4.11 -7.88
CA ARG A 210 -8.79 -2.92 -7.19
C ARG A 210 -7.28 -2.87 -7.28
N ARG A 211 -6.76 -1.65 -7.37
CA ARG A 211 -5.34 -1.35 -7.27
C ARG A 211 -5.08 -0.61 -5.97
N ALA A 212 -4.02 -1.02 -5.27
CA ALA A 212 -3.50 -0.24 -4.17
C ALA A 212 -2.01 0.01 -4.36
N VAL A 213 -1.59 1.21 -3.94
CA VAL A 213 -0.19 1.66 -3.94
C VAL A 213 0.13 2.13 -2.54
N ARG A 214 1.11 1.51 -1.90
CA ARG A 214 1.61 1.96 -0.60
C ARG A 214 2.85 2.79 -0.79
N ALA A 215 2.90 3.93 -0.12
CA ALA A 215 4.07 4.76 0.02
C ALA A 215 4.38 4.97 1.50
N GLU A 216 5.65 4.86 1.88
CA GLU A 216 6.11 5.01 3.26
C GLU A 216 6.91 6.31 3.41
N ARG A 217 6.90 6.85 4.64
CA ARG A 217 7.55 8.11 4.96
C ARG A 217 9.00 8.13 4.46
N ALA A 218 9.33 9.15 3.69
CA ALA A 218 10.68 9.37 3.19
C ALA A 218 11.28 10.63 3.80
N TYR A 219 12.58 10.55 4.08
CA TYR A 219 13.38 11.65 4.61
C TYR A 219 14.60 11.82 3.70
N GLY A 220 14.60 12.86 2.86
CA GLY A 220 15.72 13.14 1.97
C GLY A 220 15.26 13.62 0.59
N PRO A 221 16.22 14.06 -0.26
CA PRO A 221 15.88 14.55 -1.59
C PRO A 221 15.38 13.41 -2.48
N PHE A 222 14.32 13.67 -3.20
CA PHE A 222 13.87 12.77 -4.26
C PHE A 222 14.71 12.99 -5.54
N PRO A 223 14.85 11.98 -6.40
CA PRO A 223 15.63 12.07 -7.62
C PRO A 223 15.25 13.25 -8.53
N SER A 224 14.00 13.70 -8.49
CA SER A 224 13.51 14.83 -9.26
C SER A 224 13.99 16.20 -8.78
N GLU A 225 14.55 16.29 -7.56
CA GLU A 225 15.04 17.53 -6.97
C GLU A 225 16.57 17.67 -7.07
N ALA A 226 17.24 16.64 -7.60
CA ALA A 226 18.71 16.58 -7.75
C ALA A 226 19.19 17.05 -9.13
N GLY A 227 18.39 17.83 -9.86
CA GLY A 227 18.69 18.39 -11.18
C GLY A 227 19.35 19.78 -11.13
#